data_c4188d2abfc3b67109fbcb306ed750ec
#
_entry.id   c4188d2abfc3b67109fbcb306ed750ec
#
_cell.length_a   1.000
_cell.length_b   1.000
_cell.length_c   1.000
_cell.angle_alpha   90.00
_cell.angle_beta   90.00
_cell.angle_gamma   90.00
#
_symmetry.space_group_name_H-M   'P 1'
#
loop_
_entity.id
_entity.type
_entity.pdbx_description
1 polymer ?
#
loop_
_entity_poly.entity_id
_entity_poly.type
_entity_poly.pdbx_seq_one_letter_code
_entity_poly.pdbx_strand_id
1 'polypeptide(L)'
;MMANAGVNKDSDKILHLIKSGTIGAEIGVWKGSSSEKFLKKGLKKFYMVDAWSLSGYDEAFQVNDPTISLTNIYNKYQKIVGSKHPADFQDYYDKIYNGVVSKFSSYKESEIVRKPATQWFEEYKKTGEKLDWIYIDGDHSYTGVKNDLNNAIEVVKPGGLIIGDDYKWKSLTADKGGVKKAVNEFVSQRGLNLSAHGSVQWSIKLP
;
A
#
# COMPACT_ATOMS: atom_id res chain seq x y z
N MET A 1 -14.80 25.72 6.69
CA MET A 1 -14.27 25.41 5.35
C MET A 1 -13.47 24.12 5.48
N MET A 2 -14.02 23.00 5.02
CA MET A 2 -13.28 21.72 4.97
C MET A 2 -12.25 21.84 3.86
N ALA A 3 -10.97 21.72 4.22
CA ALA A 3 -9.91 21.62 3.23
C ALA A 3 -10.19 20.39 2.35
N ASN A 4 -10.40 20.59 1.06
CA ASN A 4 -10.41 19.54 0.06
C ASN A 4 -9.11 18.75 0.23
N ALA A 5 -9.22 17.50 0.72
CA ALA A 5 -8.14 16.54 0.60
C ALA A 5 -7.86 16.41 -0.91
N GLY A 6 -6.72 16.92 -1.34
CA GLY A 6 -6.35 16.99 -2.75
C GLY A 6 -6.51 15.61 -3.37
N VAL A 7 -7.25 15.56 -4.46
CA VAL A 7 -7.30 14.41 -5.36
C VAL A 7 -5.85 14.09 -5.69
N ASN A 8 -5.37 12.93 -5.28
CA ASN A 8 -3.99 12.51 -5.51
C ASN A 8 -3.79 12.34 -7.02
N LYS A 9 -3.33 13.42 -7.69
CA LYS A 9 -3.13 13.45 -9.15
C LYS A 9 -1.98 12.55 -9.59
N ASP A 10 -1.16 12.10 -8.64
CA ASP A 10 0.06 11.36 -8.95
C ASP A 10 -0.20 9.87 -9.24
N SER A 11 -1.23 9.23 -8.63
CA SER A 11 -1.57 7.84 -8.93
C SER A 11 -1.94 7.57 -10.40
N ASP A 12 -2.16 8.61 -11.19
CA ASP A 12 -2.45 8.47 -12.62
C ASP A 12 -1.20 8.17 -13.46
N LYS A 13 -0.01 8.45 -12.94
CA LYS A 13 1.24 8.32 -13.69
C LYS A 13 1.64 6.87 -13.99
N ILE A 14 1.19 5.92 -13.16
CA ILE A 14 1.49 4.48 -13.34
C ILE A 14 0.37 3.70 -14.02
N LEU A 15 -0.80 4.30 -14.24
CA LEU A 15 -1.95 3.59 -14.81
C LEU A 15 -1.69 2.98 -16.20
N HIS A 16 -0.77 3.55 -16.98
CA HIS A 16 -0.38 3.02 -18.28
C HIS A 16 0.38 1.68 -18.18
N LEU A 17 0.95 1.37 -17.02
CA LEU A 17 1.65 0.11 -16.76
C LEU A 17 0.69 -1.05 -16.51
N ILE A 18 -0.52 -0.75 -16.03
CA ILE A 18 -1.55 -1.73 -15.66
C ILE A 18 -2.37 -2.07 -16.89
N LYS A 19 -2.34 -3.33 -17.29
CA LYS A 19 -3.04 -3.82 -18.48
C LYS A 19 -4.37 -4.47 -18.11
N SER A 20 -5.34 -4.40 -19.02
CA SER A 20 -6.61 -5.15 -18.90
C SER A 20 -6.35 -6.66 -18.86
N GLY A 21 -7.23 -7.38 -18.17
CA GLY A 21 -7.17 -8.84 -18.06
C GLY A 21 -6.07 -9.38 -17.14
N THR A 22 -5.35 -8.50 -16.42
CA THR A 22 -4.28 -8.89 -15.48
C THR A 22 -4.81 -9.17 -14.07
N ILE A 23 -4.00 -9.90 -13.29
CA ILE A 23 -4.20 -10.13 -11.87
C ILE A 23 -3.28 -9.21 -11.10
N GLY A 24 -3.82 -8.38 -10.22
CA GLY A 24 -3.05 -7.45 -9.42
C GLY A 24 -3.43 -7.43 -7.95
N ALA A 25 -2.58 -6.80 -7.15
CA ALA A 25 -2.87 -6.51 -5.75
C ALA A 25 -2.48 -5.08 -5.37
N GLU A 26 -3.19 -4.50 -4.41
CA GLU A 26 -2.87 -3.24 -3.75
C GLU A 26 -2.68 -3.50 -2.26
N ILE A 27 -1.52 -3.11 -1.75
CA ILE A 27 -1.21 -3.11 -0.31
C ILE A 27 -1.37 -1.68 0.20
N GLY A 28 -2.34 -1.48 1.10
CA GLY A 28 -2.68 -0.13 1.56
C GLY A 28 -3.78 0.51 0.72
N VAL A 29 -5.00 0.05 0.91
CA VAL A 29 -6.20 0.50 0.15
C VAL A 29 -6.78 1.80 0.70
N TRP A 30 -6.75 1.96 2.03
CA TRP A 30 -7.37 3.07 2.72
C TRP A 30 -8.83 3.29 2.30
N LYS A 31 -9.13 4.37 1.57
CA LYS A 31 -10.48 4.71 1.04
C LYS A 31 -10.73 4.21 -0.39
N GLY A 32 -9.80 3.48 -0.98
CA GLY A 32 -9.93 2.87 -2.31
C GLY A 32 -9.89 3.88 -3.46
N SER A 33 -9.15 4.99 -3.31
CA SER A 33 -9.05 5.98 -4.39
C SER A 33 -8.21 5.47 -5.56
N SER A 34 -7.11 4.80 -5.29
CA SER A 34 -6.26 4.14 -6.29
C SER A 34 -6.93 2.88 -6.82
N SER A 35 -7.53 2.07 -5.93
CA SER A 35 -8.28 0.86 -6.29
C SER A 35 -9.33 1.10 -7.37
N GLU A 36 -10.10 2.20 -7.25
CA GLU A 36 -11.11 2.56 -8.25
C GLU A 36 -10.51 2.77 -9.65
N LYS A 37 -9.34 3.40 -9.71
CA LYS A 37 -8.64 3.64 -10.97
C LYS A 37 -8.12 2.34 -11.57
N PHE A 38 -7.60 1.43 -10.72
CA PHE A 38 -7.12 0.12 -11.17
C PHE A 38 -8.25 -0.75 -11.69
N LEU A 39 -9.37 -0.83 -10.99
CA LEU A 39 -10.55 -1.59 -11.42
C LEU A 39 -11.11 -1.13 -12.76
N LYS A 40 -11.09 0.18 -13.05
CA LYS A 40 -11.49 0.73 -14.35
C LYS A 40 -10.60 0.27 -15.52
N LYS A 41 -9.47 -0.41 -15.26
CA LYS A 41 -8.63 -1.03 -16.30
C LYS A 41 -9.19 -2.35 -16.82
N GLY A 42 -10.26 -2.90 -16.21
CA GLY A 42 -10.81 -4.20 -16.59
C GLY A 42 -9.90 -5.36 -16.22
N LEU A 43 -9.63 -5.51 -14.95
CA LEU A 43 -8.75 -6.55 -14.40
C LEU A 43 -9.45 -7.92 -14.41
N LYS A 44 -8.67 -8.99 -14.45
CA LYS A 44 -9.15 -10.36 -14.27
C LYS A 44 -9.44 -10.66 -12.79
N LYS A 45 -8.55 -10.21 -11.91
CA LYS A 45 -8.66 -10.34 -10.46
C LYS A 45 -7.89 -9.21 -9.79
N PHE A 46 -8.40 -8.70 -8.69
CA PHE A 46 -7.77 -7.63 -7.94
C PHE A 46 -7.91 -7.84 -6.43
N TYR A 47 -6.80 -7.97 -5.74
CA TYR A 47 -6.73 -8.09 -4.29
C TYR A 47 -6.52 -6.72 -3.65
N MET A 48 -7.44 -6.32 -2.78
CA MET A 48 -7.44 -5.03 -2.09
C MET A 48 -7.11 -5.29 -0.63
N VAL A 49 -5.82 -5.19 -0.26
CA VAL A 49 -5.30 -5.61 1.03
C VAL A 49 -5.01 -4.42 1.92
N ASP A 50 -5.66 -4.38 3.08
CA ASP A 50 -5.40 -3.37 4.11
C ASP A 50 -5.78 -3.93 5.49
N ALA A 51 -5.07 -3.57 6.52
CA ALA A 51 -5.41 -3.96 7.89
C ALA A 51 -6.65 -3.23 8.40
N TRP A 52 -6.89 -2.01 7.91
CA TRP A 52 -7.85 -1.04 8.48
C TRP A 52 -7.79 -1.01 10.00
N SER A 53 -6.58 -0.93 10.50
CA SER A 53 -6.25 -0.83 11.93
C SER A 53 -4.81 -0.33 12.11
N LEU A 54 -4.44 -0.01 13.34
CA LEU A 54 -3.05 0.32 13.67
C LEU A 54 -2.08 -0.86 13.53
N SER A 55 -2.59 -2.10 13.49
CA SER A 55 -1.76 -3.31 13.32
C SER A 55 -0.99 -3.35 11.99
N GLY A 56 -1.34 -2.50 11.02
CA GLY A 56 -0.53 -2.33 9.82
C GLY A 56 0.90 -1.83 10.08
N TYR A 57 1.16 -1.25 11.26
CA TYR A 57 2.47 -0.73 11.66
C TYR A 57 3.19 -1.61 12.70
N ASP A 58 2.60 -2.74 13.12
CA ASP A 58 3.12 -3.54 14.24
C ASP A 58 4.57 -3.96 14.05
N GLU A 59 4.97 -4.34 12.84
CA GLU A 59 6.33 -4.77 12.55
C GLU A 59 7.35 -3.64 12.76
N ALA A 60 7.05 -2.45 12.27
CA ALA A 60 7.91 -1.28 12.45
C ALA A 60 8.02 -0.88 13.92
N PHE A 61 6.93 -1.01 14.69
CA PHE A 61 6.93 -0.72 16.13
C PHE A 61 7.71 -1.76 16.93
N GLN A 62 7.62 -3.04 16.57
CA GLN A 62 8.38 -4.11 17.24
C GLN A 62 9.89 -3.92 17.14
N VAL A 63 10.39 -3.38 16.02
CA VAL A 63 11.82 -3.12 15.82
C VAL A 63 12.24 -1.70 16.15
N ASN A 64 11.33 -0.87 16.69
CA ASN A 64 11.56 0.55 16.94
C ASN A 64 12.11 1.30 15.71
N ASP A 65 11.50 1.09 14.56
CA ASP A 65 11.92 1.70 13.30
C ASP A 65 11.95 3.24 13.42
N PRO A 66 13.12 3.90 13.24
CA PRO A 66 13.24 5.34 13.43
C PRO A 66 12.54 6.16 12.33
N THR A 67 12.05 5.51 11.27
CA THR A 67 11.33 6.16 10.18
C THR A 67 9.84 6.28 10.43
N ILE A 68 9.34 5.76 11.58
CA ILE A 68 7.95 5.91 12.01
C ILE A 68 7.86 6.31 13.48
N SER A 69 6.81 7.01 13.84
CA SER A 69 6.56 7.44 15.23
C SER A 69 5.13 7.15 15.65
N LEU A 70 4.97 6.24 16.62
CA LEU A 70 3.67 5.91 17.20
C LEU A 70 2.99 7.16 17.79
N THR A 71 3.76 8.02 18.47
CA THR A 71 3.25 9.28 19.01
C THR A 71 2.65 10.17 17.92
N ASN A 72 3.32 10.27 16.79
CA ASN A 72 2.85 11.08 15.66
C ASN A 72 1.63 10.46 14.99
N ILE A 73 1.55 9.15 14.92
CA ILE A 73 0.37 8.44 14.44
C ILE A 73 -0.82 8.72 15.35
N TYR A 74 -0.66 8.60 16.67
CA TYR A 74 -1.72 8.92 17.62
C TYR A 74 -2.16 10.39 17.54
N ASN A 75 -1.21 11.32 17.42
CA ASN A 75 -1.51 12.73 17.23
C ASN A 75 -2.30 13.00 15.94
N LYS A 76 -1.96 12.30 14.85
CA LYS A 76 -2.70 12.38 13.59
C LYS A 76 -4.13 11.89 13.76
N TYR A 77 -4.33 10.69 14.34
CA TYR A 77 -5.67 10.14 14.55
C TYR A 77 -6.47 10.93 15.54
N GLN A 78 -5.87 11.42 16.64
CA GLN A 78 -6.54 12.32 17.57
C GLN A 78 -7.13 13.55 16.87
N LYS A 79 -6.39 14.16 15.92
CA LYS A 79 -6.89 15.30 15.15
C LYS A 79 -8.05 14.94 14.23
N ILE A 80 -8.04 13.71 13.67
CA ILE A 80 -9.06 13.25 12.73
C ILE A 80 -10.33 12.81 13.47
N VAL A 81 -10.16 12.05 14.55
CA VAL A 81 -11.24 11.37 15.29
C VAL A 81 -11.76 12.23 16.43
N GLY A 82 -10.96 13.18 16.94
CA GLY A 82 -11.30 14.01 18.10
C GLY A 82 -11.09 13.31 19.44
N SER A 83 -10.50 12.12 19.47
CA SER A 83 -10.24 11.32 20.66
C SER A 83 -8.77 10.91 20.77
N LYS A 84 -8.34 10.65 22.02
CA LYS A 84 -7.02 10.07 22.34
C LYS A 84 -7.07 8.55 22.56
N HIS A 85 -8.26 7.96 22.59
CA HIS A 85 -8.42 6.55 22.87
C HIS A 85 -8.22 5.71 21.60
N PRO A 86 -7.30 4.73 21.58
CA PRO A 86 -7.07 3.88 20.43
C PRO A 86 -8.30 3.10 19.94
N ALA A 87 -9.23 2.78 20.83
CA ALA A 87 -10.51 2.15 20.49
C ALA A 87 -11.32 3.00 19.50
N ASP A 88 -11.36 4.34 19.70
CA ASP A 88 -12.08 5.24 18.81
C ASP A 88 -11.41 5.34 17.43
N PHE A 89 -10.10 5.05 17.35
CA PHE A 89 -9.38 4.94 16.06
C PHE A 89 -9.85 3.72 15.29
N GLN A 90 -10.15 2.62 15.99
CA GLN A 90 -10.68 1.42 15.35
C GLN A 90 -12.08 1.67 14.75
N ASP A 91 -12.95 2.36 15.44
CA ASP A 91 -14.26 2.77 14.91
C ASP A 91 -14.15 3.62 13.64
N TYR A 92 -13.12 4.48 13.57
CA TYR A 92 -12.84 5.25 12.36
C TYR A 92 -12.38 4.37 11.21
N TYR A 93 -11.47 3.41 11.47
CA TYR A 93 -11.04 2.44 10.46
C TYR A 93 -12.20 1.56 9.98
N ASP A 94 -13.08 1.15 10.89
CA ASP A 94 -14.25 0.34 10.56
C ASP A 94 -15.22 1.07 9.62
N LYS A 95 -15.42 2.37 9.84
CA LYS A 95 -16.21 3.21 8.94
C LYS A 95 -15.58 3.30 7.55
N ILE A 96 -14.25 3.42 7.47
CA ILE A 96 -13.54 3.43 6.17
C ILE A 96 -13.69 2.09 5.48
N TYR A 97 -13.42 0.98 6.18
CA TYR A 97 -13.57 -0.38 5.65
C TYR A 97 -14.97 -0.63 5.09
N ASN A 98 -16.01 -0.32 5.88
CA ASN A 98 -17.39 -0.48 5.46
C ASN A 98 -17.72 0.37 4.21
N GLY A 99 -17.16 1.57 4.12
CA GLY A 99 -17.25 2.42 2.93
C GLY A 99 -16.61 1.78 1.70
N VAL A 100 -15.44 1.15 1.86
CA VAL A 100 -14.74 0.42 0.78
C VAL A 100 -15.56 -0.79 0.35
N VAL A 101 -16.04 -1.61 1.29
CA VAL A 101 -16.91 -2.77 1.00
C VAL A 101 -18.15 -2.33 0.20
N SER A 102 -18.84 -1.29 0.66
CA SER A 102 -20.01 -0.77 -0.05
C SER A 102 -19.68 -0.26 -1.45
N LYS A 103 -18.58 0.49 -1.60
CA LYS A 103 -18.16 1.09 -2.87
C LYS A 103 -17.81 0.04 -3.93
N PHE A 104 -17.18 -1.06 -3.52
CA PHE A 104 -16.65 -2.05 -4.45
C PHE A 104 -17.45 -3.34 -4.52
N SER A 105 -18.60 -3.44 -3.85
CA SER A 105 -19.47 -4.63 -3.81
C SER A 105 -19.93 -5.11 -5.18
N SER A 106 -20.01 -4.24 -6.19
CA SER A 106 -20.42 -4.58 -7.55
C SER A 106 -19.29 -5.12 -8.44
N TYR A 107 -18.05 -4.97 -8.03
CA TYR A 107 -16.88 -5.43 -8.79
C TYR A 107 -16.56 -6.88 -8.45
N LYS A 108 -17.06 -7.82 -9.26
CA LYS A 108 -16.88 -9.27 -9.04
C LYS A 108 -15.43 -9.73 -9.07
N GLU A 109 -14.58 -9.00 -9.79
CA GLU A 109 -13.15 -9.24 -9.89
C GLU A 109 -12.37 -8.77 -8.66
N SER A 110 -12.95 -7.94 -7.79
CA SER A 110 -12.28 -7.44 -6.59
C SER A 110 -12.47 -8.38 -5.39
N GLU A 111 -11.40 -8.53 -4.62
CA GLU A 111 -11.40 -9.22 -3.33
C GLU A 111 -10.85 -8.28 -2.27
N ILE A 112 -11.70 -7.89 -1.32
CA ILE A 112 -11.35 -6.98 -0.22
C ILE A 112 -10.86 -7.83 0.95
N VAL A 113 -9.59 -7.66 1.31
CA VAL A 113 -8.90 -8.47 2.32
C VAL A 113 -8.54 -7.59 3.50
N ARG A 114 -9.24 -7.77 4.63
CA ARG A 114 -8.97 -7.04 5.87
C ARG A 114 -7.95 -7.80 6.73
N LYS A 115 -6.67 -7.58 6.44
CA LYS A 115 -5.53 -8.22 7.15
C LYS A 115 -4.29 -7.34 7.05
N PRO A 116 -3.31 -7.47 7.98
CA PRO A 116 -1.95 -7.01 7.75
C PRO A 116 -1.36 -7.61 6.48
N ALA A 117 -0.56 -6.84 5.75
CA ALA A 117 0.04 -7.25 4.48
C ALA A 117 0.84 -8.56 4.62
N THR A 118 1.66 -8.69 5.67
CA THR A 118 2.45 -9.89 5.95
C THR A 118 1.63 -11.15 6.04
N GLN A 119 0.50 -11.10 6.76
CA GLN A 119 -0.40 -12.25 6.87
C GLN A 119 -0.99 -12.62 5.51
N TRP A 120 -1.42 -11.62 4.72
CA TRP A 120 -1.93 -11.88 3.38
C TRP A 120 -0.87 -12.48 2.46
N PHE A 121 0.36 -11.97 2.47
CA PHE A 121 1.44 -12.53 1.68
C PHE A 121 1.74 -13.99 2.02
N GLU A 122 1.76 -14.35 3.31
CA GLU A 122 1.96 -15.73 3.75
C GLU A 122 0.86 -16.67 3.23
N GLU A 123 -0.39 -16.22 3.25
CA GLU A 123 -1.52 -17.00 2.73
C GLU A 123 -1.47 -17.08 1.20
N TYR A 124 -1.19 -15.96 0.53
CA TYR A 124 -1.15 -15.91 -0.94
C TYR A 124 -0.03 -16.79 -1.52
N LYS A 125 1.14 -16.82 -0.90
CA LYS A 125 2.25 -17.71 -1.30
C LYS A 125 1.84 -19.19 -1.30
N LYS A 126 1.00 -19.60 -0.38
CA LYS A 126 0.52 -21.00 -0.28
C LYS A 126 -0.41 -21.40 -1.44
N THR A 127 -1.01 -20.45 -2.13
CA THR A 127 -1.83 -20.74 -3.31
C THR A 127 -1.01 -21.18 -4.52
N GLY A 128 0.26 -20.82 -4.58
CA GLY A 128 1.12 -21.02 -5.75
C GLY A 128 0.81 -20.09 -6.93
N GLU A 129 -0.22 -19.25 -6.84
CA GLU A 129 -0.56 -18.28 -7.88
C GLU A 129 0.45 -17.13 -7.94
N LYS A 130 0.52 -16.46 -9.09
CA LYS A 130 1.39 -15.30 -9.29
C LYS A 130 0.61 -14.10 -9.79
N LEU A 131 0.97 -12.94 -9.27
CA LEU A 131 0.44 -11.65 -9.72
C LEU A 131 1.15 -11.18 -10.99
N ASP A 132 0.43 -10.46 -11.84
CA ASP A 132 1.03 -9.68 -12.92
C ASP A 132 1.71 -8.42 -12.39
N TRP A 133 1.13 -7.81 -11.36
CA TRP A 133 1.64 -6.62 -10.72
C TRP A 133 1.14 -6.50 -9.27
N ILE A 134 1.90 -5.74 -8.48
CA ILE A 134 1.50 -5.33 -7.12
C ILE A 134 1.77 -3.83 -6.94
N TYR A 135 0.88 -3.14 -6.24
CA TYR A 135 1.02 -1.73 -5.85
C TYR A 135 1.18 -1.62 -4.34
N ILE A 136 2.28 -1.03 -3.89
CA ILE A 136 2.65 -0.89 -2.48
C ILE A 136 2.45 0.57 -2.04
N ASP A 137 1.48 0.80 -1.15
CA ASP A 137 1.07 2.11 -0.63
C ASP A 137 0.55 1.99 0.82
N GLY A 138 1.14 1.09 1.62
CA GLY A 138 0.68 0.75 2.96
C GLY A 138 1.45 1.45 4.07
N ASP A 139 2.33 0.72 4.73
CA ASP A 139 3.23 1.24 5.76
C ASP A 139 4.45 1.91 5.11
N HIS A 140 4.60 3.22 5.31
CA HIS A 140 5.70 4.01 4.74
C HIS A 140 6.98 3.96 5.60
N SER A 141 7.05 3.14 6.65
CA SER A 141 8.28 2.90 7.39
C SER A 141 9.31 2.16 6.53
N TYR A 142 10.58 2.28 6.87
CA TYR A 142 11.62 1.50 6.19
C TYR A 142 11.37 0.00 6.32
N THR A 143 11.01 -0.46 7.52
CA THR A 143 10.73 -1.88 7.80
C THR A 143 9.53 -2.40 7.01
N GLY A 144 8.41 -1.68 7.02
CA GLY A 144 7.20 -2.08 6.30
C GLY A 144 7.44 -2.19 4.81
N VAL A 145 7.99 -1.15 4.18
CA VAL A 145 8.28 -1.18 2.73
C VAL A 145 9.30 -2.27 2.37
N LYS A 146 10.32 -2.49 3.20
CA LYS A 146 11.30 -3.55 2.99
C LYS A 146 10.66 -4.94 3.03
N ASN A 147 9.76 -5.17 3.97
CA ASN A 147 9.03 -6.43 4.10
C ASN A 147 8.08 -6.63 2.92
N ASP A 148 7.33 -5.60 2.53
CA ASP A 148 6.45 -5.65 1.36
C ASP A 148 7.20 -5.97 0.08
N LEU A 149 8.36 -5.34 -0.15
CA LEU A 149 9.21 -5.60 -1.32
C LEU A 149 9.74 -7.05 -1.35
N ASN A 150 10.21 -7.56 -0.19
CA ASN A 150 10.72 -8.93 -0.08
C ASN A 150 9.61 -9.97 -0.30
N ASN A 151 8.39 -9.68 0.12
CA ASN A 151 7.24 -10.55 -0.15
C ASN A 151 6.75 -10.42 -1.60
N ALA A 152 6.72 -9.20 -2.14
CA ALA A 152 6.25 -8.93 -3.49
C ALA A 152 7.06 -9.67 -4.56
N ILE A 153 8.39 -9.74 -4.43
CA ILE A 153 9.23 -10.46 -5.39
C ILE A 153 8.92 -11.97 -5.46
N GLU A 154 8.40 -12.52 -4.36
CA GLU A 154 8.03 -13.93 -4.29
C GLU A 154 6.65 -14.22 -4.90
N VAL A 155 5.74 -13.25 -4.94
CA VAL A 155 4.37 -13.43 -5.42
C VAL A 155 4.12 -12.85 -6.82
N VAL A 156 4.96 -11.95 -7.30
CA VAL A 156 4.89 -11.41 -8.65
C VAL A 156 5.64 -12.34 -9.62
N LYS A 157 5.05 -12.58 -10.79
CA LYS A 157 5.64 -13.46 -11.82
C LYS A 157 6.89 -12.84 -12.46
N PRO A 158 7.79 -13.63 -13.08
CA PRO A 158 8.83 -13.11 -13.96
C PRO A 158 8.23 -12.19 -15.04
N GLY A 159 8.90 -11.07 -15.32
CA GLY A 159 8.40 -10.03 -16.22
C GLY A 159 7.27 -9.16 -15.66
N GLY A 160 6.77 -9.45 -14.45
CA GLY A 160 5.76 -8.67 -13.76
C GLY A 160 6.30 -7.37 -13.14
N LEU A 161 5.43 -6.62 -12.48
CA LEU A 161 5.75 -5.28 -11.97
C LEU A 161 5.51 -5.19 -10.45
N ILE A 162 6.50 -4.65 -9.73
CA ILE A 162 6.33 -4.10 -8.40
C ILE A 162 6.25 -2.58 -8.57
N ILE A 163 5.15 -1.99 -8.14
CA ILE A 163 4.85 -0.56 -8.28
C ILE A 163 4.60 -0.02 -6.89
N GLY A 164 4.90 1.24 -6.62
CA GLY A 164 4.54 1.84 -5.35
C GLY A 164 4.47 3.36 -5.40
N ASP A 165 4.03 3.93 -4.27
CA ASP A 165 3.90 5.36 -4.07
C ASP A 165 4.94 5.90 -3.08
N ASP A 166 4.86 7.19 -2.82
CA ASP A 166 5.56 7.90 -1.76
C ASP A 166 7.11 7.83 -1.77
N TYR A 167 7.72 7.59 -2.93
CA TYR A 167 9.18 7.52 -3.06
C TYR A 167 9.93 8.74 -2.49
N LYS A 168 9.33 9.93 -2.59
CA LYS A 168 9.88 11.18 -2.04
C LYS A 168 9.14 11.63 -0.79
N TRP A 169 8.30 10.75 -0.23
CA TRP A 169 7.56 11.07 0.97
C TRP A 169 8.47 11.49 2.10
N LYS A 170 8.20 12.66 2.61
CA LYS A 170 8.78 13.15 3.85
C LYS A 170 7.61 13.25 4.82
N SER A 171 7.41 12.21 5.61
CA SER A 171 6.32 12.19 6.56
C SER A 171 6.36 13.40 7.49
N LEU A 172 5.21 14.00 7.72
CA LEU A 172 5.01 14.94 8.81
C LEU A 172 5.27 14.28 10.18
N THR A 173 5.50 12.98 10.20
CA THR A 173 5.44 12.18 11.41
C THR A 173 6.77 11.65 11.91
N ALA A 174 7.80 11.56 11.16
CA ALA A 174 9.18 11.19 11.49
C ALA A 174 9.89 10.55 10.30
N ASP A 175 9.23 10.44 9.16
CA ASP A 175 9.80 9.75 8.04
C ASP A 175 11.04 10.48 7.55
N LYS A 176 12.11 9.80 7.67
CA LYS A 176 13.42 10.20 7.17
C LYS A 176 13.71 9.52 5.84
N GLY A 177 12.67 9.30 5.02
CA GLY A 177 12.80 8.68 3.71
C GLY A 177 12.82 7.15 3.77
N GLY A 178 11.98 6.56 4.63
CA GLY A 178 11.88 5.11 4.78
C GLY A 178 11.61 4.39 3.47
N VAL A 179 10.61 4.85 2.71
CA VAL A 179 10.26 4.30 1.39
C VAL A 179 11.46 4.36 0.44
N LYS A 180 12.04 5.55 0.26
CA LYS A 180 13.18 5.73 -0.66
C LYS A 180 14.36 4.85 -0.29
N LYS A 181 14.67 4.76 1.01
CA LYS A 181 15.77 3.94 1.50
C LYS A 181 15.53 2.46 1.19
N ALA A 182 14.36 1.94 1.55
CA ALA A 182 14.01 0.53 1.33
C ALA A 182 14.03 0.15 -0.15
N VAL A 183 13.41 0.97 -1.02
CA VAL A 183 13.38 0.75 -2.47
C VAL A 183 14.78 0.75 -3.07
N ASN A 184 15.62 1.74 -2.73
CA ASN A 184 16.98 1.83 -3.27
C ASN A 184 17.87 0.65 -2.84
N GLU A 185 17.80 0.25 -1.58
CA GLU A 185 18.52 -0.92 -1.09
C GLU A 185 18.05 -2.20 -1.79
N PHE A 186 16.74 -2.37 -1.94
CA PHE A 186 16.16 -3.54 -2.60
C PHE A 186 16.64 -3.70 -4.04
N VAL A 187 16.60 -2.62 -4.85
CA VAL A 187 17.04 -2.69 -6.25
C VAL A 187 18.56 -2.86 -6.37
N SER A 188 19.34 -2.17 -5.53
CA SER A 188 20.80 -2.28 -5.53
C SER A 188 21.26 -3.69 -5.18
N GLN A 189 20.69 -4.31 -4.15
CA GLN A 189 21.06 -5.67 -3.71
C GLN A 189 20.75 -6.75 -4.74
N ARG A 190 19.78 -6.50 -5.64
CA ARG A 190 19.29 -7.47 -6.61
C ARG A 190 19.65 -7.14 -8.07
N GLY A 191 20.39 -6.06 -8.29
CA GLY A 191 20.72 -5.63 -9.66
C GLY A 191 19.50 -5.25 -10.51
N LEU A 192 18.42 -4.78 -9.86
CA LEU A 192 17.18 -4.41 -10.54
C LEU A 192 17.18 -2.93 -10.93
N ASN A 193 16.34 -2.59 -11.91
CA ASN A 193 16.19 -1.22 -12.38
C ASN A 193 14.95 -0.57 -11.77
N LEU A 194 15.12 0.64 -11.24
CA LEU A 194 14.07 1.49 -10.72
C LEU A 194 13.66 2.52 -11.78
N SER A 195 12.36 2.63 -12.04
CA SER A 195 11.78 3.69 -12.86
C SER A 195 10.94 4.63 -11.98
N ALA A 196 11.18 5.94 -12.11
CA ALA A 196 10.38 6.96 -11.42
C ALA A 196 9.22 7.45 -12.31
N HIS A 197 8.05 7.65 -11.72
CA HIS A 197 6.84 8.12 -12.41
C HIS A 197 6.29 9.35 -11.68
N GLY A 198 6.48 10.52 -12.28
CA GLY A 198 6.13 11.78 -11.63
C GLY A 198 7.03 12.08 -10.44
N SER A 199 6.44 12.65 -9.38
CA SER A 199 7.19 13.11 -8.21
C SER A 199 7.34 12.05 -7.12
N VAL A 200 6.41 11.09 -7.03
CA VAL A 200 6.31 10.18 -5.88
C VAL A 200 6.20 8.70 -6.24
N GLN A 201 5.74 8.36 -7.46
CA GLN A 201 5.55 6.97 -7.84
C GLN A 201 6.80 6.33 -8.43
N TRP A 202 6.90 5.02 -8.29
CA TRP A 202 8.01 4.23 -8.76
C TRP A 202 7.56 2.85 -9.26
N SER A 203 8.37 2.22 -10.08
CA SER A 203 8.16 0.83 -10.49
C SER A 203 9.46 0.08 -10.69
N ILE A 204 9.40 -1.23 -10.49
CA ILE A 204 10.46 -2.20 -10.72
C ILE A 204 9.88 -3.29 -11.61
N LYS A 205 10.48 -3.54 -12.76
CA LYS A 205 10.13 -4.68 -13.60
C LYS A 205 11.02 -5.85 -13.20
N LEU A 206 10.41 -6.98 -12.88
CA LEU A 206 11.14 -8.21 -12.60
C LEU A 206 11.69 -8.84 -13.89
N PRO A 207 12.86 -9.52 -13.82
CA PRO A 207 13.46 -10.21 -14.97
C PRO A 207 12.62 -11.38 -15.45
#